data_b093de4e81ba525dbe088e20896c1604
#
_entry.id   b093de4e81ba525dbe088e20896c1604
#
_cell.length_a   1.000
_cell.length_b   1.000
_cell.length_c   1.000
_cell.angle_alpha   90.00
_cell.angle_beta   90.00
_cell.angle_gamma   90.00
#
_symmetry.space_group_name_H-M   'P 1'
#
loop_
_entity.id
_entity.type
_entity.pdbx_description
1 polymer ?
#
loop_
_entity_poly.entity_id
_entity_poly.type
_entity_poly.pdbx_seq_one_letter_code
_entity_poly.pdbx_strand_id
1 'polypeptide(L)'
;PEDVYSSPNGVQAVLNSCYGYISQSNGYGGYLHMLLSWHTPTMQLQNRNSTYMVELATMNVAVDNSTADYVYDGAYQTINTVNDLLMNIGLCSGMSEAEHNRIEGEARLLRALSYFNLVRIFGALPYIDRPAASIEESHKPRTSIDRIYGLIIGDLEQAWNMLPEKGAHAHGRPHKWAAKAFLAKVYVALACIKEHPGEPFDAALFDKSAKEYWQLAYDNAKEVYDSHAYSLVPNFADLWVYTNKHTEESILEMEMNYVTGSCPFMYRYLPGYWEGVPLTNSSNNYGQIRPSREAWDEHNDRYPGDWREECTYLDYKYKCNTTVENENYRGKQYYIYPYTKENYPDQSTSKYEYLPYLRKWVDPTFTAGNANVNFIVYRYADLLLT
;
A
#
# COMPACT_ATOMS: atom_id res chain seq x y z
N PRO A 1 4.36 -30.00 -9.94
CA PRO A 1 3.48 -28.85 -10.24
C PRO A 1 2.04 -29.30 -10.57
N GLU A 2 1.87 -30.31 -11.44
CA GLU A 2 0.53 -30.77 -11.89
C GLU A 2 -0.36 -31.26 -10.73
N ASP A 3 0.19 -31.86 -9.69
CA ASP A 3 -0.59 -32.35 -8.53
C ASP A 3 -1.28 -31.22 -7.74
N VAL A 4 -0.71 -30.04 -7.67
CA VAL A 4 -1.30 -28.90 -6.94
C VAL A 4 -2.56 -28.39 -7.62
N TYR A 5 -2.57 -28.39 -8.95
CA TYR A 5 -3.70 -27.92 -9.74
C TYR A 5 -4.79 -28.98 -9.98
N SER A 6 -4.58 -30.20 -9.50
CA SER A 6 -5.58 -31.28 -9.65
C SER A 6 -6.82 -31.14 -8.75
N SER A 7 -6.77 -30.28 -7.73
CA SER A 7 -7.84 -30.11 -6.75
C SER A 7 -8.18 -28.65 -6.45
N PRO A 8 -9.44 -28.32 -6.09
CA PRO A 8 -9.85 -26.97 -5.69
C PRO A 8 -9.02 -26.40 -4.54
N ASN A 9 -8.68 -27.25 -3.54
CA ASN A 9 -7.86 -26.83 -2.41
C ASN A 9 -6.42 -26.45 -2.82
N GLY A 10 -5.86 -27.18 -3.79
CA GLY A 10 -4.53 -26.88 -4.32
C GLY A 10 -4.51 -25.55 -5.08
N VAL A 11 -5.50 -25.34 -5.95
CA VAL A 11 -5.68 -24.06 -6.68
C VAL A 11 -5.87 -22.89 -5.70
N GLN A 12 -6.71 -23.09 -4.67
CA GLN A 12 -6.91 -22.07 -3.64
C GLN A 12 -5.61 -21.76 -2.87
N ALA A 13 -4.77 -22.77 -2.62
CA ALA A 13 -3.47 -22.58 -1.96
C ALA A 13 -2.52 -21.74 -2.82
N VAL A 14 -2.50 -21.91 -4.15
CA VAL A 14 -1.72 -21.07 -5.06
C VAL A 14 -2.25 -19.63 -5.06
N LEU A 15 -3.57 -19.43 -5.11
CA LEU A 15 -4.14 -18.09 -4.96
C LEU A 15 -3.75 -17.43 -3.64
N ASN A 16 -3.77 -18.19 -2.53
CA ASN A 16 -3.32 -17.68 -1.23
C ASN A 16 -1.84 -17.28 -1.26
N SER A 17 -1.00 -17.99 -2.01
CA SER A 17 0.41 -17.62 -2.21
C SER A 17 0.55 -16.30 -2.97
N CYS A 18 -0.32 -16.02 -3.96
CA CYS A 18 -0.35 -14.71 -4.63
C CYS A 18 -0.62 -13.57 -3.64
N TYR A 19 -1.60 -13.75 -2.74
CA TYR A 19 -1.85 -12.79 -1.66
C TYR A 19 -0.67 -12.69 -0.69
N GLY A 20 -0.03 -13.82 -0.37
CA GLY A 20 1.16 -13.85 0.47
C GLY A 20 2.30 -13.00 -0.10
N TYR A 21 2.60 -13.14 -1.39
CA TYR A 21 3.66 -12.37 -2.05
C TYR A 21 3.37 -10.88 -2.11
N ILE A 22 2.16 -10.47 -2.48
CA ILE A 22 1.82 -9.04 -2.57
C ILE A 22 1.75 -8.36 -1.19
N SER A 23 1.45 -9.13 -0.12
CA SER A 23 1.30 -8.61 1.25
C SER A 23 2.60 -8.63 2.05
N GLN A 24 3.64 -9.34 1.62
CA GLN A 24 4.89 -9.46 2.39
C GLN A 24 5.76 -8.20 2.35
N SER A 25 6.96 -8.28 2.97
CA SER A 25 7.89 -7.16 3.10
C SER A 25 8.24 -6.45 1.79
N ASN A 26 8.37 -7.19 0.69
CA ASN A 26 8.70 -6.63 -0.62
C ASN A 26 7.49 -5.95 -1.31
N GLY A 27 6.29 -6.19 -0.79
CA GLY A 27 5.04 -5.58 -1.24
C GLY A 27 4.48 -4.57 -0.21
N TYR A 28 3.17 -4.65 -0.01
CA TYR A 28 2.44 -3.74 0.87
C TYR A 28 2.81 -3.87 2.36
N GLY A 29 3.39 -4.99 2.77
CA GLY A 29 3.87 -5.15 4.13
C GLY A 29 5.12 -4.34 4.47
N GLY A 30 5.79 -3.72 3.49
CA GLY A 30 7.02 -2.99 3.77
C GLY A 30 7.51 -2.04 2.68
N TYR A 31 8.32 -2.52 1.77
CA TYR A 31 9.11 -1.68 0.86
C TYR A 31 8.26 -0.90 -0.16
N LEU A 32 7.18 -1.46 -0.67
CA LEU A 32 6.30 -0.75 -1.59
C LEU A 32 5.71 0.51 -0.93
N HIS A 33 5.26 0.40 0.33
CA HIS A 33 4.73 1.53 1.07
C HIS A 33 5.78 2.62 1.27
N MET A 34 7.02 2.23 1.59
CA MET A 34 8.13 3.18 1.71
C MET A 34 8.39 3.91 0.40
N LEU A 35 8.46 3.16 -0.70
CA LEU A 35 8.74 3.73 -2.02
C LEU A 35 7.65 4.72 -2.48
N LEU A 36 6.39 4.47 -2.11
CA LEU A 36 5.28 5.35 -2.47
C LEU A 36 5.11 6.57 -1.55
N SER A 37 5.67 6.55 -0.33
CA SER A 37 5.37 7.58 0.68
C SER A 37 6.53 8.53 0.99
N TRP A 38 7.77 8.08 0.90
CA TRP A 38 8.90 8.80 1.49
C TRP A 38 9.31 10.08 0.77
N HIS A 39 8.95 10.25 -0.48
CA HIS A 39 9.23 11.45 -1.28
C HIS A 39 8.03 12.38 -1.42
N THR A 40 7.00 12.19 -0.58
CA THR A 40 5.82 13.07 -0.58
C THR A 40 6.04 14.28 0.33
N PRO A 41 5.46 15.44 0.01
CA PRO A 41 5.58 16.63 0.87
C PRO A 41 5.00 16.44 2.28
N THR A 42 4.15 15.43 2.46
CA THR A 42 3.48 15.14 3.74
C THR A 42 4.30 14.28 4.69
N MET A 43 5.41 13.72 4.22
CA MET A 43 6.24 12.80 4.99
C MET A 43 7.69 13.27 5.01
N GLN A 44 8.39 13.00 6.09
CA GLN A 44 9.80 13.37 6.27
C GLN A 44 10.59 12.19 6.84
N LEU A 45 11.76 11.96 6.26
CA LEU A 45 12.73 10.99 6.79
C LEU A 45 13.51 11.61 7.96
N GLN A 46 13.37 11.02 9.15
CA GLN A 46 14.05 11.45 10.36
C GLN A 46 15.49 10.94 10.46
N ASN A 47 15.71 9.68 10.10
CA ASN A 47 17.02 9.04 10.20
C ASN A 47 17.70 8.94 8.84
N ARG A 48 18.80 9.68 8.65
CA ARG A 48 19.56 9.76 7.41
C ARG A 48 20.78 8.83 7.38
N ASN A 49 20.79 7.79 8.21
CA ASN A 49 21.96 6.90 8.31
C ASN A 49 22.03 5.83 7.21
N SER A 50 20.95 5.64 6.45
CA SER A 50 20.88 4.62 5.39
C SER A 50 20.83 5.29 4.03
N THR A 51 21.82 5.03 3.18
CA THR A 51 21.95 5.65 1.85
C THR A 51 20.69 5.45 1.01
N TYR A 52 20.18 4.22 0.92
CA TYR A 52 18.97 3.91 0.15
C TYR A 52 17.74 4.71 0.59
N MET A 53 17.63 5.03 1.89
CA MET A 53 16.53 5.84 2.41
C MET A 53 16.67 7.32 2.02
N VAL A 54 17.90 7.84 2.09
CA VAL A 54 18.18 9.23 1.70
C VAL A 54 17.92 9.43 0.21
N GLU A 55 18.32 8.48 -0.62
CA GLU A 55 18.06 8.49 -2.05
C GLU A 55 16.56 8.59 -2.36
N LEU A 56 15.72 7.78 -1.69
CA LEU A 56 14.27 7.84 -1.85
C LEU A 56 13.70 9.19 -1.38
N ALA A 57 14.09 9.64 -0.19
CA ALA A 57 13.58 10.88 0.38
C ALA A 57 13.98 12.14 -0.41
N THR A 58 15.11 12.10 -1.11
CA THR A 58 15.61 13.20 -1.94
C THR A 58 15.27 13.07 -3.42
N MET A 59 14.54 12.02 -3.81
CA MET A 59 14.22 11.67 -5.20
C MET A 59 15.47 11.54 -6.11
N ASN A 60 16.61 11.19 -5.52
CA ASN A 60 17.86 10.93 -6.22
C ASN A 60 18.22 9.45 -6.08
N VAL A 61 17.39 8.61 -6.67
CA VAL A 61 17.44 7.15 -6.50
C VAL A 61 18.54 6.57 -7.39
N ALA A 62 19.51 5.90 -6.78
CA ALA A 62 20.55 5.17 -7.49
C ALA A 62 19.99 3.92 -8.20
N VAL A 63 20.67 3.50 -9.28
CA VAL A 63 20.26 2.34 -10.07
C VAL A 63 20.24 1.05 -9.23
N ASP A 64 21.08 0.96 -8.22
CA ASP A 64 21.25 -0.16 -7.30
C ASP A 64 20.54 0.07 -5.95
N ASN A 65 19.53 0.92 -5.90
CA ASN A 65 18.75 1.15 -4.70
C ASN A 65 18.00 -0.14 -4.28
N SER A 66 18.37 -0.69 -3.14
CA SER A 66 17.84 -1.96 -2.66
C SER A 66 16.33 -1.97 -2.40
N THR A 67 15.73 -0.81 -2.07
CA THR A 67 14.27 -0.72 -1.89
C THR A 67 13.54 -0.86 -3.23
N ALA A 68 14.08 -0.25 -4.28
CA ALA A 68 13.53 -0.37 -5.63
C ALA A 68 13.62 -1.83 -6.11
N ASP A 69 14.77 -2.49 -5.90
CA ASP A 69 14.98 -3.90 -6.25
C ASP A 69 13.98 -4.81 -5.53
N TYR A 70 13.82 -4.65 -4.21
CA TYR A 70 12.86 -5.47 -3.44
C TYR A 70 11.42 -5.31 -3.92
N VAL A 71 11.00 -4.09 -4.25
CA VAL A 71 9.64 -3.84 -4.76
C VAL A 71 9.46 -4.47 -6.14
N TYR A 72 10.46 -4.35 -7.00
CA TYR A 72 10.46 -4.95 -8.32
C TYR A 72 10.35 -6.48 -8.25
N ASP A 73 11.19 -7.11 -7.47
CA ASP A 73 11.22 -8.57 -7.27
C ASP A 73 9.91 -9.08 -6.68
N GLY A 74 9.40 -8.43 -5.63
CA GLY A 74 8.15 -8.84 -4.98
C GLY A 74 6.94 -8.75 -5.89
N ALA A 75 6.88 -7.72 -6.74
CA ALA A 75 5.80 -7.57 -7.71
C ALA A 75 5.88 -8.64 -8.81
N TYR A 76 7.07 -8.92 -9.35
CA TYR A 76 7.23 -9.97 -10.36
C TYR A 76 7.06 -11.38 -9.77
N GLN A 77 7.36 -11.60 -8.50
CA GLN A 77 7.01 -12.84 -7.79
C GLN A 77 5.49 -13.06 -7.79
N THR A 78 4.73 -12.01 -7.47
CA THR A 78 3.25 -12.05 -7.53
C THR A 78 2.77 -12.32 -8.96
N ILE A 79 3.27 -11.58 -9.95
CA ILE A 79 2.90 -11.70 -11.36
C ILE A 79 3.17 -13.13 -11.89
N ASN A 80 4.35 -13.68 -11.60
CA ASN A 80 4.71 -15.03 -12.06
C ASN A 80 3.81 -16.10 -11.43
N THR A 81 3.49 -15.98 -10.14
CA THR A 81 2.59 -16.93 -9.46
C THR A 81 1.16 -16.82 -10.00
N VAL A 82 0.69 -15.60 -10.27
CA VAL A 82 -0.61 -15.38 -10.93
C VAL A 82 -0.63 -15.99 -12.33
N ASN A 83 0.42 -15.78 -13.12
CA ASN A 83 0.51 -16.34 -14.46
C ASN A 83 0.51 -17.88 -14.44
N ASP A 84 1.22 -18.50 -13.49
CA ASP A 84 1.20 -19.94 -13.29
C ASP A 84 -0.22 -20.44 -12.93
N LEU A 85 -0.89 -19.74 -12.02
CA LEU A 85 -2.28 -20.03 -11.65
C LEU A 85 -3.21 -19.94 -12.88
N LEU A 86 -3.18 -18.84 -13.62
CA LEU A 86 -4.06 -18.62 -14.78
C LEU A 86 -3.82 -19.62 -15.90
N MET A 87 -2.60 -20.07 -16.08
CA MET A 87 -2.25 -21.07 -17.08
C MET A 87 -2.76 -22.46 -16.71
N ASN A 88 -2.80 -22.80 -15.43
CA ASN A 88 -3.05 -24.16 -14.95
C ASN A 88 -4.42 -24.36 -14.27
N ILE A 89 -5.16 -23.31 -13.97
CA ILE A 89 -6.46 -23.40 -13.26
C ILE A 89 -7.46 -24.33 -13.97
N GLY A 90 -7.42 -24.40 -15.30
CA GLY A 90 -8.26 -25.27 -16.11
C GLY A 90 -7.96 -26.77 -15.96
N LEU A 91 -6.85 -27.15 -15.32
CA LEU A 91 -6.52 -28.55 -15.02
C LEU A 91 -7.30 -29.07 -13.80
N CYS A 92 -7.92 -28.20 -13.03
CA CYS A 92 -8.64 -28.57 -11.82
C CYS A 92 -9.96 -29.25 -12.13
N SER A 93 -10.07 -30.52 -11.78
CA SER A 93 -11.33 -31.25 -11.84
C SER A 93 -12.17 -31.02 -10.56
N GLY A 94 -13.48 -30.85 -10.71
CA GLY A 94 -14.41 -30.75 -9.58
C GLY A 94 -14.56 -29.34 -9.01
N MET A 95 -14.01 -28.31 -9.63
CA MET A 95 -14.27 -26.92 -9.32
C MET A 95 -15.56 -26.46 -10.01
N SER A 96 -16.42 -25.75 -9.30
CA SER A 96 -17.59 -25.11 -9.91
C SER A 96 -17.17 -23.91 -10.78
N GLU A 97 -17.98 -23.59 -11.79
CA GLU A 97 -17.74 -22.43 -12.64
C GLU A 97 -17.67 -21.13 -11.82
N ALA A 98 -18.52 -20.97 -10.82
CA ALA A 98 -18.50 -19.80 -9.94
C ALA A 98 -17.20 -19.68 -9.13
N GLU A 99 -16.67 -20.80 -8.65
CA GLU A 99 -15.40 -20.83 -7.92
C GLU A 99 -14.21 -20.58 -8.86
N HIS A 100 -14.23 -21.17 -10.06
CA HIS A 100 -13.23 -20.90 -11.09
C HIS A 100 -13.19 -19.42 -11.44
N ASN A 101 -14.33 -18.82 -11.75
CA ASN A 101 -14.44 -17.40 -12.08
C ASN A 101 -13.97 -16.52 -10.92
N ARG A 102 -14.33 -16.83 -9.68
CA ARG A 102 -13.86 -16.11 -8.50
C ARG A 102 -12.34 -16.13 -8.39
N ILE A 103 -11.73 -17.30 -8.46
CA ILE A 103 -10.27 -17.47 -8.33
C ILE A 103 -9.53 -16.76 -9.46
N GLU A 104 -10.00 -16.93 -10.70
CA GLU A 104 -9.43 -16.27 -11.86
C GLU A 104 -9.57 -14.73 -11.75
N GLY A 105 -10.75 -14.24 -11.37
CA GLY A 105 -10.99 -12.81 -11.17
C GLY A 105 -10.11 -12.19 -10.08
N GLU A 106 -9.92 -12.87 -8.94
CA GLU A 106 -9.00 -12.45 -7.89
C GLU A 106 -7.55 -12.40 -8.40
N ALA A 107 -7.09 -13.44 -9.08
CA ALA A 107 -5.75 -13.52 -9.64
C ALA A 107 -5.46 -12.38 -10.63
N ARG A 108 -6.40 -12.10 -11.55
CA ARG A 108 -6.29 -11.00 -12.51
C ARG A 108 -6.24 -9.65 -11.82
N LEU A 109 -7.05 -9.40 -10.80
CA LEU A 109 -7.01 -8.16 -10.02
C LEU A 109 -5.65 -7.99 -9.33
N LEU A 110 -5.07 -9.04 -8.75
CA LEU A 110 -3.75 -8.97 -8.13
C LEU A 110 -2.64 -8.68 -9.15
N ARG A 111 -2.72 -9.28 -10.37
CA ARG A 111 -1.78 -9.00 -11.45
C ARG A 111 -1.89 -7.57 -11.95
N ALA A 112 -3.11 -7.09 -12.17
CA ALA A 112 -3.36 -5.70 -12.54
C ALA A 112 -2.81 -4.72 -11.50
N LEU A 113 -3.03 -4.98 -10.21
CA LEU A 113 -2.52 -4.16 -9.11
C LEU A 113 -0.99 -4.16 -9.07
N SER A 114 -0.35 -5.31 -9.28
CA SER A 114 1.11 -5.43 -9.32
C SER A 114 1.70 -4.62 -10.48
N TYR A 115 1.16 -4.77 -11.68
CA TYR A 115 1.61 -3.97 -12.84
C TYR A 115 1.27 -2.49 -12.68
N PHE A 116 0.14 -2.13 -12.09
CA PHE A 116 -0.23 -0.73 -11.85
C PHE A 116 0.73 -0.04 -10.88
N ASN A 117 1.18 -0.73 -9.84
CA ASN A 117 2.23 -0.20 -8.95
C ASN A 117 3.57 -0.06 -9.70
N LEU A 118 3.99 -1.10 -10.42
CA LEU A 118 5.26 -1.09 -11.14
C LEU A 118 5.33 0.00 -12.21
N VAL A 119 4.29 0.14 -13.05
CA VAL A 119 4.30 1.11 -14.15
C VAL A 119 4.38 2.55 -13.66
N ARG A 120 3.72 2.86 -12.53
CA ARG A 120 3.78 4.21 -11.92
C ARG A 120 5.13 4.54 -11.31
N ILE A 121 5.89 3.53 -10.88
CA ILE A 121 7.21 3.69 -10.25
C ILE A 121 8.32 3.67 -11.31
N PHE A 122 8.27 2.72 -12.24
CA PHE A 122 9.39 2.39 -13.15
C PHE A 122 9.13 2.74 -14.62
N GLY A 123 7.95 3.19 -14.98
CA GLY A 123 7.57 3.45 -16.37
C GLY A 123 7.44 2.17 -17.19
N ALA A 124 8.10 2.10 -18.36
CA ALA A 124 8.08 0.93 -19.23
C ALA A 124 8.71 -0.30 -18.56
N LEU A 125 8.05 -1.47 -18.68
CA LEU A 125 8.36 -2.70 -17.96
C LEU A 125 8.39 -3.92 -18.87
N PRO A 126 9.15 -4.98 -18.54
CA PRO A 126 8.94 -6.29 -19.15
C PRO A 126 7.52 -6.82 -18.88
N TYR A 127 6.79 -7.15 -19.92
CA TYR A 127 5.51 -7.82 -19.78
C TYR A 127 5.71 -9.34 -19.76
N ILE A 128 5.29 -9.96 -18.67
CA ILE A 128 5.35 -11.41 -18.44
C ILE A 128 3.92 -11.95 -18.41
N ASP A 129 3.56 -12.73 -19.42
CA ASP A 129 2.23 -13.30 -19.60
C ASP A 129 2.13 -14.79 -19.19
N ARG A 130 3.29 -15.42 -19.02
CA ARG A 130 3.42 -16.82 -18.59
C ARG A 130 4.76 -17.01 -17.89
N PRO A 131 4.90 -18.06 -17.04
CA PRO A 131 6.20 -18.45 -16.51
C PRO A 131 7.21 -18.68 -17.65
N ALA A 132 8.44 -18.22 -17.47
CA ALA A 132 9.51 -18.43 -18.43
C ALA A 132 9.92 -19.92 -18.46
N ALA A 133 10.02 -20.51 -19.64
CA ALA A 133 10.49 -21.90 -19.78
C ALA A 133 12.03 -22.03 -19.74
N SER A 134 12.75 -20.93 -19.92
CA SER A 134 14.21 -20.86 -19.84
C SER A 134 14.69 -19.50 -19.31
N ILE A 135 15.99 -19.43 -18.96
CA ILE A 135 16.64 -18.17 -18.57
C ILE A 135 16.59 -17.16 -19.71
N GLU A 136 16.77 -17.58 -20.95
CA GLU A 136 16.71 -16.71 -22.12
C GLU A 136 15.31 -16.10 -22.30
N GLU A 137 14.24 -16.86 -22.07
CA GLU A 137 12.87 -16.36 -22.10
C GLU A 137 12.54 -15.38 -20.96
N SER A 138 13.28 -15.43 -19.87
CA SER A 138 13.10 -14.49 -18.76
C SER A 138 13.60 -13.07 -19.09
N HIS A 139 14.52 -12.94 -20.04
CA HIS A 139 15.11 -11.67 -20.47
C HIS A 139 14.22 -10.95 -21.51
N LYS A 140 13.05 -10.51 -21.10
CA LYS A 140 12.14 -9.75 -22.00
C LYS A 140 12.50 -8.27 -22.02
N PRO A 141 12.42 -7.62 -23.20
CA PRO A 141 12.57 -6.17 -23.30
C PRO A 141 11.44 -5.46 -22.59
N ARG A 142 11.64 -4.17 -22.28
CA ARG A 142 10.58 -3.33 -21.75
C ARG A 142 9.44 -3.17 -22.77
N THR A 143 8.24 -3.37 -22.31
CA THR A 143 6.98 -3.09 -23.02
C THR A 143 6.59 -1.64 -22.74
N SER A 144 6.09 -0.94 -23.73
CA SER A 144 5.68 0.46 -23.60
C SER A 144 4.54 0.64 -22.58
N ILE A 145 4.48 1.83 -21.98
CA ILE A 145 3.54 2.12 -20.89
C ILE A 145 2.07 1.99 -21.31
N ASP A 146 1.72 2.42 -22.53
CA ASP A 146 0.36 2.30 -23.08
C ASP A 146 -0.09 0.83 -23.13
N ARG A 147 0.80 -0.07 -23.58
CA ARG A 147 0.50 -1.50 -23.60
C ARG A 147 0.36 -2.08 -22.20
N ILE A 148 1.19 -1.68 -21.25
CA ILE A 148 1.07 -2.11 -19.84
C ILE A 148 -0.26 -1.64 -19.26
N TYR A 149 -0.66 -0.37 -19.47
CA TYR A 149 -1.97 0.12 -19.03
C TYR A 149 -3.12 -0.61 -19.72
N GLY A 150 -3.00 -0.94 -21.00
CA GLY A 150 -4.00 -1.75 -21.71
C GLY A 150 -4.20 -3.14 -21.08
N LEU A 151 -3.11 -3.77 -20.64
CA LEU A 151 -3.16 -5.06 -19.94
C LEU A 151 -3.80 -4.95 -18.55
N ILE A 152 -3.45 -3.89 -17.80
CA ILE A 152 -4.05 -3.59 -16.49
C ILE A 152 -5.56 -3.43 -16.63
N ILE A 153 -6.00 -2.62 -17.59
CA ILE A 153 -7.43 -2.39 -17.86
C ILE A 153 -8.12 -3.70 -18.24
N GLY A 154 -7.54 -4.48 -19.15
CA GLY A 154 -8.10 -5.76 -19.58
C GLY A 154 -8.23 -6.77 -18.42
N ASP A 155 -7.25 -6.87 -17.53
CA ASP A 155 -7.34 -7.72 -16.35
C ASP A 155 -8.43 -7.23 -15.36
N LEU A 156 -8.57 -5.94 -15.16
CA LEU A 156 -9.62 -5.38 -14.29
C LEU A 156 -11.02 -5.55 -14.88
N GLU A 157 -11.19 -5.40 -16.19
CA GLU A 157 -12.47 -5.64 -16.86
C GLU A 157 -12.89 -7.11 -16.78
N GLN A 158 -11.93 -8.03 -16.94
CA GLN A 158 -12.21 -9.46 -16.74
C GLN A 158 -12.51 -9.77 -15.28
N ALA A 159 -11.75 -9.22 -14.34
CA ALA A 159 -12.03 -9.34 -12.92
C ALA A 159 -13.44 -8.83 -12.56
N TRP A 160 -13.87 -7.70 -13.14
CA TRP A 160 -15.25 -7.21 -12.99
C TRP A 160 -16.30 -8.22 -13.40
N ASN A 161 -16.08 -8.90 -14.51
CA ASN A 161 -17.04 -9.88 -15.05
C ASN A 161 -17.05 -11.21 -14.27
N MET A 162 -15.93 -11.55 -13.62
CA MET A 162 -15.72 -12.85 -12.97
C MET A 162 -15.94 -12.81 -11.46
N LEU A 163 -15.64 -11.69 -10.81
CA LEU A 163 -15.75 -11.57 -9.35
C LEU A 163 -17.22 -11.52 -8.92
N PRO A 164 -17.52 -12.12 -7.74
CA PRO A 164 -18.87 -12.11 -7.19
C PRO A 164 -19.26 -10.75 -6.62
N GLU A 165 -20.55 -10.59 -6.29
CA GLU A 165 -21.05 -9.45 -5.54
C GLU A 165 -20.47 -9.39 -4.11
N LYS A 166 -20.46 -8.18 -3.51
CA LYS A 166 -20.02 -7.99 -2.13
C LYS A 166 -20.83 -8.85 -1.16
N GLY A 167 -20.15 -9.54 -0.27
CA GLY A 167 -20.78 -10.42 0.70
C GLY A 167 -21.05 -11.85 0.22
N ALA A 168 -20.80 -12.16 -1.04
CA ALA A 168 -21.03 -13.51 -1.57
C ALA A 168 -19.92 -14.51 -1.20
N HIS A 169 -18.78 -14.04 -0.70
CA HIS A 169 -17.68 -14.90 -0.23
C HIS A 169 -16.91 -14.30 0.97
N ALA A 170 -15.84 -14.95 1.39
CA ALA A 170 -15.10 -14.62 2.61
C ALA A 170 -14.68 -13.15 2.68
N HIS A 171 -14.73 -12.57 3.87
CA HIS A 171 -14.20 -11.23 4.15
C HIS A 171 -12.73 -11.13 3.75
N GLY A 172 -12.31 -9.95 3.32
CA GLY A 172 -10.95 -9.70 2.89
C GLY A 172 -10.64 -10.05 1.44
N ARG A 173 -11.56 -10.69 0.76
CA ARG A 173 -11.41 -10.99 -0.67
C ARG A 173 -12.07 -9.90 -1.51
N PRO A 174 -11.46 -9.52 -2.65
CA PRO A 174 -12.05 -8.55 -3.55
C PRO A 174 -13.35 -9.09 -4.18
N HIS A 175 -14.26 -8.19 -4.45
CA HIS A 175 -15.47 -8.45 -5.21
C HIS A 175 -15.53 -7.51 -6.41
N LYS A 176 -16.51 -7.71 -7.32
CA LYS A 176 -16.57 -7.00 -8.60
C LYS A 176 -16.42 -5.47 -8.48
N TRP A 177 -17.02 -4.85 -7.46
CA TRP A 177 -16.94 -3.40 -7.26
C TRP A 177 -15.52 -2.90 -6.95
N ALA A 178 -14.66 -3.75 -6.39
CA ALA A 178 -13.24 -3.42 -6.22
C ALA A 178 -12.55 -3.29 -7.59
N ALA A 179 -12.83 -4.19 -8.54
CA ALA A 179 -12.28 -4.08 -9.89
C ALA A 179 -12.71 -2.78 -10.59
N LYS A 180 -13.99 -2.40 -10.47
CA LYS A 180 -14.51 -1.12 -10.99
C LYS A 180 -13.84 0.09 -10.35
N ALA A 181 -13.67 0.07 -9.03
CA ALA A 181 -12.98 1.13 -8.31
C ALA A 181 -11.51 1.28 -8.78
N PHE A 182 -10.81 0.16 -8.98
CA PHE A 182 -9.45 0.21 -9.54
C PHE A 182 -9.41 0.70 -10.99
N LEU A 183 -10.41 0.38 -11.83
CA LEU A 183 -10.54 0.97 -13.18
C LEU A 183 -10.63 2.49 -13.09
N ALA A 184 -11.46 3.04 -12.20
CA ALA A 184 -11.53 4.48 -11.98
C ALA A 184 -10.15 5.06 -11.63
N LYS A 185 -9.43 4.45 -10.69
CA LYS A 185 -8.08 4.89 -10.28
C LYS A 185 -7.05 4.80 -11.39
N VAL A 186 -7.12 3.78 -12.24
CA VAL A 186 -6.25 3.64 -13.43
C VAL A 186 -6.53 4.76 -14.43
N TYR A 187 -7.79 5.07 -14.69
CA TYR A 187 -8.15 6.15 -15.61
C TYR A 187 -7.79 7.54 -15.08
N VAL A 188 -7.85 7.78 -13.76
CA VAL A 188 -7.26 8.98 -13.13
C VAL A 188 -5.78 9.10 -13.46
N ALA A 189 -5.01 8.01 -13.30
CA ALA A 189 -3.58 8.04 -13.61
C ALA A 189 -3.32 8.37 -15.10
N LEU A 190 -4.11 7.82 -16.02
CA LEU A 190 -4.01 8.12 -17.44
C LEU A 190 -4.39 9.56 -17.77
N ALA A 191 -5.43 10.09 -17.14
CA ALA A 191 -5.80 11.50 -17.27
C ALA A 191 -4.68 12.43 -16.81
N CYS A 192 -4.08 12.14 -15.65
CA CYS A 192 -2.93 12.90 -15.13
C CYS A 192 -1.72 12.85 -16.09
N ILE A 193 -1.40 11.70 -16.69
CA ILE A 193 -0.32 11.58 -17.69
C ILE A 193 -0.60 12.49 -18.89
N LYS A 194 -1.86 12.57 -19.33
CA LYS A 194 -2.24 13.45 -20.47
C LYS A 194 -2.22 14.93 -20.11
N GLU A 195 -2.53 15.32 -18.88
CA GLU A 195 -2.48 16.71 -18.41
C GLU A 195 -1.07 17.18 -18.10
N HIS A 196 -0.23 16.28 -17.63
CA HIS A 196 1.14 16.57 -17.20
C HIS A 196 2.15 15.69 -17.95
N PRO A 197 2.29 15.88 -19.27
CA PRO A 197 3.19 15.07 -20.07
C PRO A 197 4.65 15.30 -19.64
N GLY A 198 5.42 14.24 -19.58
CA GLY A 198 6.84 14.29 -19.21
C GLY A 198 7.43 12.91 -19.00
N GLU A 199 8.75 12.83 -19.06
CA GLU A 199 9.45 11.58 -18.78
C GLU A 199 9.19 11.07 -17.34
N PRO A 200 9.02 9.76 -17.14
CA PRO A 200 9.12 8.68 -18.14
C PRO A 200 7.79 8.33 -18.83
N PHE A 201 6.76 9.20 -18.72
CA PHE A 201 5.41 8.95 -19.21
C PHE A 201 5.14 9.73 -20.49
N ASP A 202 5.37 9.09 -21.64
CA ASP A 202 5.07 9.67 -22.95
C ASP A 202 3.55 9.70 -23.20
N ALA A 203 2.96 10.88 -23.04
CA ALA A 203 1.53 11.11 -23.25
C ALA A 203 1.08 10.86 -24.70
N ALA A 204 1.99 10.90 -25.69
CA ALA A 204 1.66 10.65 -27.09
C ALA A 204 1.33 9.18 -27.39
N LEU A 205 1.76 8.26 -26.53
CA LEU A 205 1.44 6.83 -26.65
C LEU A 205 -0.04 6.50 -26.43
N PHE A 206 -0.79 7.41 -25.78
CA PHE A 206 -2.20 7.17 -25.42
C PHE A 206 -3.15 7.88 -26.40
N ASP A 207 -4.14 7.16 -26.89
CA ASP A 207 -5.07 7.57 -27.94
C ASP A 207 -6.14 8.59 -27.47
N LYS A 208 -6.53 8.54 -26.20
CA LYS A 208 -7.58 9.41 -25.64
C LYS A 208 -7.00 10.70 -25.07
N SER A 209 -7.84 11.74 -25.06
CA SER A 209 -7.54 12.99 -24.37
C SER A 209 -7.66 12.85 -22.85
N ALA A 210 -7.08 13.80 -22.10
CA ALA A 210 -7.26 13.85 -20.65
C ALA A 210 -8.75 13.88 -20.25
N LYS A 211 -9.56 14.66 -20.95
CA LYS A 211 -11.01 14.75 -20.68
C LYS A 211 -11.73 13.41 -20.86
N GLU A 212 -11.37 12.64 -21.87
CA GLU A 212 -11.96 11.30 -22.08
C GLU A 212 -11.55 10.32 -20.96
N TYR A 213 -10.31 10.38 -20.50
CA TYR A 213 -9.86 9.57 -19.37
C TYR A 213 -10.52 10.00 -18.06
N TRP A 214 -10.70 11.31 -17.82
CA TRP A 214 -11.49 11.79 -16.67
C TRP A 214 -12.93 11.32 -16.72
N GLN A 215 -13.54 11.31 -17.90
CA GLN A 215 -14.90 10.79 -18.05
C GLN A 215 -14.97 9.29 -17.73
N LEU A 216 -14.02 8.49 -18.21
CA LEU A 216 -13.95 7.06 -17.90
C LEU A 216 -13.72 6.83 -16.40
N ALA A 217 -12.89 7.64 -15.75
CA ALA A 217 -12.67 7.58 -14.30
C ALA A 217 -13.99 7.85 -13.56
N TYR A 218 -14.66 8.94 -13.90
CA TYR A 218 -15.94 9.32 -13.31
C TYR A 218 -17.02 8.26 -13.52
N ASP A 219 -17.17 7.74 -14.73
CA ASP A 219 -18.20 6.73 -15.05
C ASP A 219 -18.02 5.47 -14.22
N ASN A 220 -16.78 4.95 -14.11
CA ASN A 220 -16.49 3.79 -13.28
C ASN A 220 -16.68 4.08 -11.78
N ALA A 221 -16.24 5.25 -11.29
CA ALA A 221 -16.45 5.66 -9.90
C ALA A 221 -17.95 5.82 -9.59
N LYS A 222 -18.70 6.40 -10.52
CA LYS A 222 -20.16 6.58 -10.39
C LYS A 222 -20.90 5.24 -10.33
N GLU A 223 -20.54 4.26 -11.13
CA GLU A 223 -21.12 2.92 -11.03
C GLU A 223 -20.90 2.30 -9.64
N VAL A 224 -19.70 2.45 -9.07
CA VAL A 224 -19.41 2.00 -7.69
C VAL A 224 -20.24 2.76 -6.68
N TYR A 225 -20.36 4.08 -6.83
CA TYR A 225 -21.21 4.93 -5.97
C TYR A 225 -22.67 4.49 -6.01
N ASP A 226 -23.23 4.34 -7.22
CA ASP A 226 -24.64 3.96 -7.43
C ASP A 226 -24.95 2.52 -6.96
N SER A 227 -23.93 1.66 -6.87
CA SER A 227 -24.10 0.29 -6.36
C SER A 227 -24.40 0.21 -4.87
N HIS A 228 -24.08 1.28 -4.10
CA HIS A 228 -24.14 1.31 -2.64
C HIS A 228 -23.37 0.15 -1.95
N ALA A 229 -22.37 -0.40 -2.65
CA ALA A 229 -21.54 -1.47 -2.09
C ALA A 229 -20.65 -1.01 -0.94
N TYR A 230 -20.36 0.29 -0.87
CA TYR A 230 -19.53 0.90 0.18
C TYR A 230 -20.19 2.12 0.79
N SER A 231 -19.79 2.46 2.00
CA SER A 231 -20.16 3.70 2.67
C SER A 231 -18.99 4.22 3.50
N LEU A 232 -18.98 5.51 3.82
CA LEU A 232 -17.99 6.05 4.76
C LEU A 232 -18.27 5.53 6.17
N VAL A 233 -17.22 5.22 6.91
CA VAL A 233 -17.37 4.92 8.33
C VAL A 233 -17.83 6.16 9.09
N PRO A 234 -18.73 6.03 10.06
CA PRO A 234 -19.18 7.17 10.87
C PRO A 234 -18.06 7.83 11.68
N ASN A 235 -17.09 7.04 12.10
CA ASN A 235 -15.95 7.51 12.86
C ASN A 235 -14.65 7.10 12.15
N PHE A 236 -13.88 8.08 11.69
CA PHE A 236 -12.61 7.86 10.98
C PHE A 236 -11.58 7.04 11.78
N ALA A 237 -11.62 7.13 13.13
CA ALA A 237 -10.74 6.34 13.99
C ALA A 237 -10.93 4.83 13.80
N ASP A 238 -12.15 4.39 13.45
CA ASP A 238 -12.48 2.98 13.30
C ASP A 238 -11.71 2.31 12.14
N LEU A 239 -11.26 3.07 11.16
CA LEU A 239 -10.39 2.59 10.07
C LEU A 239 -9.03 2.08 10.56
N TRP A 240 -8.58 2.56 11.71
CA TRP A 240 -7.22 2.34 12.21
C TRP A 240 -7.16 1.41 13.41
N VAL A 241 -8.29 0.85 13.80
CA VAL A 241 -8.38 -0.15 14.88
C VAL A 241 -7.99 -1.51 14.34
N TYR A 242 -6.90 -2.09 14.86
CA TYR A 242 -6.33 -3.35 14.36
C TYR A 242 -7.28 -4.56 14.39
N THR A 243 -8.33 -4.52 15.22
CA THR A 243 -9.37 -5.54 15.29
C THR A 243 -10.59 -5.25 14.40
N ASN A 244 -10.69 -4.04 13.83
CA ASN A 244 -11.81 -3.61 13.00
C ASN A 244 -11.44 -3.61 11.52
N LYS A 245 -11.24 -4.80 10.99
CA LYS A 245 -10.85 -5.01 9.60
C LYS A 245 -12.07 -5.01 8.67
N HIS A 246 -11.84 -4.72 7.39
CA HIS A 246 -12.86 -4.78 6.33
C HIS A 246 -14.11 -3.95 6.65
N THR A 247 -13.88 -2.72 7.10
CA THR A 247 -14.97 -1.77 7.33
C THR A 247 -15.78 -1.54 6.04
N GLU A 248 -16.96 -0.98 6.16
CA GLU A 248 -17.81 -0.63 5.02
C GLU A 248 -17.15 0.35 4.04
N GLU A 249 -16.12 1.08 4.48
CA GLU A 249 -15.35 2.00 3.65
C GLU A 249 -14.19 1.32 2.91
N SER A 250 -13.78 0.15 3.33
CA SER A 250 -12.65 -0.55 2.72
C SER A 250 -13.03 -1.18 1.38
N ILE A 251 -12.31 -0.80 0.32
CA ILE A 251 -12.44 -1.41 -1.02
C ILE A 251 -11.51 -2.59 -1.14
N LEU A 252 -10.27 -2.45 -0.72
CA LEU A 252 -9.28 -3.52 -0.69
C LEU A 252 -8.30 -3.29 0.46
N GLU A 253 -8.08 -4.32 1.24
CA GLU A 253 -7.06 -4.39 2.28
C GLU A 253 -6.11 -5.56 2.03
N MET A 254 -4.86 -5.40 2.41
CA MET A 254 -3.92 -6.51 2.53
C MET A 254 -4.00 -7.08 3.94
N GLU A 255 -4.35 -8.36 4.02
CA GLU A 255 -4.45 -9.07 5.28
C GLU A 255 -3.08 -9.23 5.93
N MET A 256 -2.98 -8.78 7.17
CA MET A 256 -1.79 -8.92 7.99
C MET A 256 -2.09 -9.79 9.21
N ASN A 257 -1.12 -10.63 9.57
CA ASN A 257 -1.22 -11.51 10.70
C ASN A 257 0.13 -11.60 11.42
N TYR A 258 0.15 -11.28 12.71
CA TYR A 258 1.38 -11.28 13.49
C TYR A 258 2.03 -12.67 13.64
N VAL A 259 1.30 -13.74 13.39
CA VAL A 259 1.80 -15.12 13.52
C VAL A 259 2.51 -15.60 12.25
N THR A 260 1.94 -15.30 11.08
CA THR A 260 2.38 -15.88 9.81
C THR A 260 2.86 -14.85 8.80
N GLY A 261 2.54 -13.58 9.00
CA GLY A 261 2.86 -12.50 8.07
C GLY A 261 3.91 -11.55 8.63
N SER A 262 4.83 -11.13 7.77
CA SER A 262 5.76 -10.04 8.08
C SER A 262 5.15 -8.72 7.63
N CYS A 263 4.90 -7.81 8.58
CA CYS A 263 4.39 -6.48 8.34
C CYS A 263 5.36 -5.43 8.88
N PRO A 264 6.55 -5.29 8.28
CA PRO A 264 7.62 -4.47 8.84
C PRO A 264 7.39 -2.97 8.67
N PHE A 265 6.37 -2.51 7.92
CA PHE A 265 6.19 -1.08 7.70
C PHE A 265 5.91 -0.32 9.01
N MET A 266 5.21 -0.93 9.97
CA MET A 266 4.85 -0.27 11.23
C MET A 266 6.04 0.18 12.04
N TYR A 267 7.09 -0.63 12.17
CA TYR A 267 8.23 -0.26 12.99
C TYR A 267 8.99 0.96 12.47
N ARG A 268 8.78 1.32 11.21
CA ARG A 268 9.40 2.51 10.63
C ARG A 268 8.64 3.79 10.94
N TYR A 269 7.36 3.69 11.25
CA TYR A 269 6.49 4.83 11.55
C TYR A 269 6.28 5.05 13.04
N LEU A 270 6.37 4.00 13.84
CA LEU A 270 6.10 4.08 15.27
C LEU A 270 7.36 4.42 16.07
N PRO A 271 7.22 5.17 17.19
CA PRO A 271 8.33 5.43 18.09
C PRO A 271 8.84 4.14 18.72
N GLY A 272 10.14 4.10 19.04
CA GLY A 272 10.76 2.94 19.69
C GLY A 272 10.21 2.64 21.08
N TYR A 273 9.60 3.61 21.70
CA TYR A 273 8.90 3.47 22.98
C TYR A 273 7.83 4.54 23.09
N TRP A 274 6.67 4.17 23.61
CA TRP A 274 5.56 5.08 23.80
C TRP A 274 4.81 4.75 25.09
N GLU A 275 4.60 5.78 25.94
CA GLU A 275 3.86 5.63 27.18
C GLU A 275 2.35 5.54 26.92
N GLY A 276 1.69 4.59 27.56
CA GLY A 276 0.24 4.42 27.47
C GLY A 276 -0.25 3.50 26.35
N VAL A 277 0.63 3.07 25.45
CA VAL A 277 0.36 1.97 24.53
C VAL A 277 1.45 0.92 24.70
N PRO A 278 1.12 -0.24 25.24
CA PRO A 278 2.07 -1.33 25.34
C PRO A 278 2.36 -1.88 23.93
N LEU A 279 3.32 -1.27 23.24
CA LEU A 279 3.96 -1.91 22.10
C LEU A 279 4.89 -2.96 22.70
N THR A 280 4.53 -4.20 22.60
CA THR A 280 5.12 -5.32 23.36
C THR A 280 6.59 -5.57 23.06
N ASN A 281 7.13 -5.09 21.92
CA ASN A 281 8.55 -5.19 21.55
C ASN A 281 9.10 -3.89 20.96
N SER A 282 8.97 -2.83 21.72
CA SER A 282 9.33 -1.47 21.34
C SER A 282 10.81 -1.25 21.01
N SER A 283 11.71 -2.18 21.34
CA SER A 283 13.14 -2.04 21.05
C SER A 283 13.47 -2.00 19.56
N ASN A 284 12.59 -2.48 18.70
CA ASN A 284 12.81 -2.59 17.26
C ASN A 284 12.06 -1.53 16.44
N ASN A 285 11.32 -0.62 17.05
CA ASN A 285 10.66 0.46 16.33
C ASN A 285 11.65 1.60 16.10
N TYR A 286 11.75 2.07 14.86
CA TYR A 286 12.74 3.07 14.48
C TYR A 286 12.16 4.48 14.38
N GLY A 287 10.85 4.63 14.11
CA GLY A 287 10.22 5.95 13.92
C GLY A 287 10.94 6.81 12.88
N GLN A 288 11.39 6.17 11.81
CA GLN A 288 12.25 6.79 10.80
C GLN A 288 11.50 7.74 9.88
N ILE A 289 10.22 7.44 9.64
CA ILE A 289 9.34 8.19 8.76
C ILE A 289 8.26 8.83 9.62
N ARG A 290 8.09 10.12 9.42
CA ARG A 290 7.13 10.92 10.19
C ARG A 290 6.37 11.85 9.26
N PRO A 291 5.19 12.32 9.65
CA PRO A 291 4.57 13.45 8.99
C PRO A 291 5.53 14.63 8.95
N SER A 292 5.55 15.36 7.84
CA SER A 292 6.32 16.59 7.77
C SER A 292 5.72 17.65 8.68
N ARG A 293 6.53 18.65 9.07
CA ARG A 293 6.05 19.78 9.85
C ARG A 293 5.01 20.58 9.05
N GLU A 294 5.27 20.77 7.77
CA GLU A 294 4.38 21.47 6.87
C GLU A 294 3.00 20.81 6.80
N ALA A 295 2.96 19.48 6.75
CA ALA A 295 1.68 18.74 6.77
C ALA A 295 0.93 18.90 8.09
N TRP A 296 1.65 18.94 9.20
CA TRP A 296 1.07 19.22 10.52
C TRP A 296 0.53 20.66 10.60
N ASP A 297 1.39 21.63 10.28
CA ASP A 297 1.04 23.06 10.38
C ASP A 297 -0.14 23.36 9.44
N GLU A 298 -0.13 22.85 8.20
CA GLU A 298 -1.22 23.03 7.25
C GLU A 298 -2.55 22.43 7.75
N HIS A 299 -2.50 21.24 8.35
CA HIS A 299 -3.70 20.61 8.90
C HIS A 299 -4.31 21.44 10.02
N ASN A 300 -3.47 21.93 10.96
CA ASN A 300 -3.92 22.73 12.09
C ASN A 300 -4.36 24.13 11.70
N ASP A 301 -3.68 24.77 10.77
CA ASP A 301 -3.96 26.15 10.35
C ASP A 301 -5.18 26.24 9.45
N ARG A 302 -5.33 25.29 8.52
CA ARG A 302 -6.46 25.31 7.57
C ARG A 302 -7.71 24.63 8.10
N TYR A 303 -7.56 23.65 8.96
CA TYR A 303 -8.65 22.82 9.48
C TYR A 303 -8.65 22.73 11.01
N PRO A 304 -8.64 23.88 11.72
CA PRO A 304 -8.60 23.89 13.18
C PRO A 304 -9.81 23.14 13.76
N GLY A 305 -9.55 22.19 14.63
CA GLY A 305 -10.60 21.34 15.24
C GLY A 305 -11.07 20.19 14.36
N ASP A 306 -10.35 19.86 13.30
CA ASP A 306 -10.60 18.62 12.56
C ASP A 306 -10.23 17.43 13.44
N TRP A 307 -11.25 16.71 13.88
CA TRP A 307 -11.12 15.55 14.77
C TRP A 307 -10.24 14.41 14.19
N ARG A 308 -10.00 14.37 12.88
CA ARG A 308 -9.09 13.42 12.24
C ARG A 308 -7.63 13.65 12.64
N GLU A 309 -7.30 14.81 13.16
CA GLU A 309 -5.97 15.10 13.69
C GLU A 309 -5.58 14.10 14.78
N GLU A 310 -6.46 13.89 15.76
CA GLU A 310 -6.23 12.95 16.88
C GLU A 310 -6.02 11.50 16.42
N CYS A 311 -6.58 11.13 15.25
CA CYS A 311 -6.45 9.80 14.68
C CYS A 311 -5.21 9.66 13.77
N THR A 312 -4.65 10.78 13.32
CA THR A 312 -3.55 10.79 12.36
C THR A 312 -2.21 10.96 13.03
N TYR A 313 -2.12 11.84 14.02
CA TYR A 313 -0.88 12.23 14.65
C TYR A 313 -0.80 11.75 16.10
N LEU A 314 0.40 11.38 16.50
CA LEU A 314 0.76 11.19 17.89
C LEU A 314 1.34 12.51 18.40
N ASP A 315 0.56 13.29 19.09
CA ASP A 315 0.93 14.54 19.73
C ASP A 315 1.49 14.36 21.15
N TYR A 316 1.98 13.16 21.44
CA TYR A 316 2.36 12.77 22.78
C TYR A 316 3.83 12.95 23.10
N LYS A 317 4.10 12.97 24.42
CA LYS A 317 5.40 12.72 25.00
C LYS A 317 5.98 11.45 24.39
N TYR A 318 7.06 11.55 23.67
CA TYR A 318 7.81 10.39 23.25
C TYR A 318 9.20 10.37 23.88
N LYS A 319 9.73 9.19 24.04
CA LYS A 319 10.98 8.96 24.74
C LYS A 319 12.18 9.43 23.92
N CYS A 320 13.02 10.23 24.52
CA CYS A 320 14.34 10.57 24.00
C CYS A 320 15.41 9.60 24.53
N ASN A 321 16.47 9.37 23.78
CA ASN A 321 17.62 8.58 24.20
C ASN A 321 18.56 9.29 25.18
N THR A 322 18.25 10.52 25.58
CA THR A 322 19.02 11.28 26.53
C THR A 322 18.52 11.11 27.96
N THR A 323 19.40 10.89 28.88
CA THR A 323 19.15 10.91 30.33
C THR A 323 19.01 12.35 30.81
N VAL A 324 17.79 12.76 31.18
CA VAL A 324 17.55 14.00 31.90
C VAL A 324 16.64 13.71 33.09
N GLU A 325 16.93 14.33 34.22
CA GLU A 325 16.41 13.93 35.53
C GLU A 325 14.98 14.35 35.87
N ASN A 326 14.19 14.88 34.95
CA ASN A 326 12.85 15.37 35.26
C ASN A 326 11.76 14.57 34.55
N GLU A 327 10.86 14.01 35.32
CA GLU A 327 9.75 13.16 34.95
C GLU A 327 10.17 11.90 34.19
N ASN A 328 10.65 10.96 34.92
CA ASN A 328 11.34 9.80 34.40
C ASN A 328 10.44 8.59 34.28
N TYR A 329 10.12 8.17 33.07
CA TYR A 329 9.88 6.78 32.84
C TYR A 329 11.21 6.08 32.49
N ARG A 330 11.67 5.21 33.38
CA ARG A 330 12.96 4.47 33.24
C ARG A 330 14.19 5.37 32.97
N GLY A 331 14.28 6.55 33.57
CA GLY A 331 15.44 7.42 33.45
C GLY A 331 15.59 8.15 32.13
N LYS A 332 14.50 8.36 31.38
CA LYS A 332 14.53 9.04 30.08
C LYS A 332 13.47 10.14 29.99
N GLN A 333 13.83 11.23 29.34
CA GLN A 333 12.97 12.39 29.18
C GLN A 333 11.95 12.16 28.06
N TYR A 334 10.78 12.76 28.22
CA TYR A 334 9.71 12.79 27.25
C TYR A 334 9.61 14.15 26.60
N TYR A 335 9.34 14.18 25.31
CA TYR A 335 9.03 15.38 24.57
C TYR A 335 7.55 15.40 24.20
N ILE A 336 6.97 16.59 24.23
CA ILE A 336 5.58 16.82 23.82
C ILE A 336 5.63 17.50 22.45
N TYR A 337 4.84 16.99 21.52
CA TYR A 337 4.61 17.66 20.26
C TYR A 337 3.26 18.45 20.35
N PRO A 338 3.10 19.61 19.75
CA PRO A 338 4.09 20.30 18.92
C PRO A 338 5.25 20.85 19.71
N TYR A 339 6.43 20.75 19.12
CA TYR A 339 7.65 21.27 19.69
C TYR A 339 7.75 22.77 19.47
N THR A 340 8.06 23.51 20.53
CA THR A 340 8.45 24.90 20.41
C THR A 340 9.90 25.08 20.88
N LYS A 341 10.61 26.00 20.22
CA LYS A 341 12.01 26.31 20.59
C LYS A 341 12.15 26.77 22.03
N GLU A 342 11.09 27.33 22.58
CA GLU A 342 11.02 27.77 23.99
C GLU A 342 10.96 26.61 24.98
N ASN A 343 10.26 25.53 24.57
CA ASN A 343 10.11 24.34 25.41
C ASN A 343 11.37 23.46 25.41
N TYR A 344 12.19 23.55 24.34
CA TYR A 344 13.34 22.66 24.14
C TYR A 344 14.50 23.40 23.47
N PRO A 345 15.15 24.36 24.19
CA PRO A 345 16.15 25.27 23.60
C PRO A 345 17.46 24.59 23.16
N ASP A 346 17.81 23.44 23.71
CA ASP A 346 19.14 22.83 23.54
C ASP A 346 19.23 21.85 22.32
N GLN A 347 18.35 21.99 21.38
CA GLN A 347 18.19 20.96 20.31
C GLN A 347 18.89 21.31 19.00
N SER A 348 19.73 22.34 18.99
CA SER A 348 20.49 22.73 17.79
C SER A 348 21.47 21.66 17.29
N THR A 349 21.72 20.62 18.07
CA THR A 349 22.65 19.52 17.75
C THR A 349 21.95 18.16 17.60
N SER A 350 20.64 18.10 17.82
CA SER A 350 19.90 16.85 17.78
C SER A 350 19.72 16.38 16.33
N LYS A 351 20.06 15.13 16.10
CA LYS A 351 19.75 14.40 14.87
C LYS A 351 18.24 14.14 14.71
N TYR A 352 17.43 14.56 15.66
CA TYR A 352 16.01 14.28 15.75
C TYR A 352 15.24 15.59 15.66
N GLU A 353 14.62 15.83 14.52
CA GLU A 353 13.61 16.87 14.40
C GLU A 353 12.37 16.46 15.20
N TYR A 354 11.74 17.43 15.87
CA TYR A 354 10.56 17.17 16.72
C TYR A 354 9.31 17.16 15.86
N LEU A 355 9.18 16.10 15.09
CA LEU A 355 8.03 15.85 14.22
C LEU A 355 7.08 14.89 14.91
N PRO A 356 5.76 14.98 14.67
CA PRO A 356 4.81 14.03 15.19
C PRO A 356 5.10 12.64 14.63
N TYR A 357 4.67 11.61 15.33
CA TYR A 357 4.59 10.27 14.77
C TYR A 357 3.21 10.05 14.16
N LEU A 358 3.09 9.06 13.27
CA LEU A 358 1.78 8.61 12.81
C LEU A 358 1.10 7.77 13.89
N ARG A 359 -0.17 8.08 14.16
CA ARG A 359 -1.02 7.29 15.04
C ARG A 359 -1.72 6.15 14.30
N LYS A 360 -1.92 6.29 13.01
CA LYS A 360 -2.46 5.24 12.15
C LYS A 360 -1.62 3.97 12.27
N TRP A 361 -2.25 2.83 12.16
CA TRP A 361 -1.62 1.50 12.22
C TRP A 361 -1.00 1.13 13.58
N VAL A 362 -1.39 1.79 14.66
CA VAL A 362 -0.96 1.37 15.99
C VAL A 362 -1.61 0.03 16.33
N ASP A 363 -0.76 -0.98 16.53
CA ASP A 363 -1.17 -2.33 16.87
C ASP A 363 -0.50 -2.74 18.19
N PRO A 364 -1.25 -2.87 19.30
CA PRO A 364 -0.71 -3.29 20.58
C PRO A 364 -0.15 -4.73 20.57
N THR A 365 -0.54 -5.54 19.58
CA THR A 365 -0.06 -6.92 19.43
C THR A 365 1.19 -7.03 18.58
N PHE A 366 1.70 -5.90 18.05
CA PHE A 366 2.90 -5.87 17.21
C PHE A 366 4.10 -6.50 17.89
N THR A 367 4.72 -7.47 17.23
CA THR A 367 5.90 -8.17 17.72
C THR A 367 6.93 -8.36 16.61
N ALA A 368 8.18 -7.95 16.84
CA ALA A 368 9.33 -8.28 16.00
C ALA A 368 9.13 -8.05 14.47
N GLY A 369 8.36 -7.06 14.09
CA GLY A 369 8.07 -6.76 12.68
C GLY A 369 6.76 -7.34 12.15
N ASN A 370 5.97 -8.01 13.00
CA ASN A 370 4.68 -8.57 12.62
C ASN A 370 3.54 -7.80 13.31
N ALA A 371 2.48 -7.52 12.57
CA ALA A 371 1.30 -6.80 13.05
C ALA A 371 0.01 -7.51 12.60
N ASN A 372 -1.07 -7.22 13.31
CA ASN A 372 -2.42 -7.64 12.90
C ASN A 372 -3.17 -6.53 12.14
N VAL A 373 -2.71 -5.28 12.20
CA VAL A 373 -3.36 -4.20 11.48
C VAL A 373 -3.20 -4.39 9.98
N ASN A 374 -4.31 -4.36 9.25
CA ASN A 374 -4.30 -4.46 7.79
C ASN A 374 -3.77 -3.18 7.14
N PHE A 375 -3.22 -3.32 5.96
CA PHE A 375 -2.90 -2.18 5.10
C PHE A 375 -4.06 -1.91 4.14
N ILE A 376 -4.74 -0.77 4.31
CA ILE A 376 -5.82 -0.36 3.42
C ILE A 376 -5.21 0.17 2.12
N VAL A 377 -5.36 -0.59 1.04
CA VAL A 377 -4.83 -0.24 -0.29
C VAL A 377 -5.68 0.82 -0.97
N TYR A 378 -7.00 0.69 -0.84
CA TYR A 378 -7.96 1.59 -1.44
C TYR A 378 -9.24 1.66 -0.59
N ARG A 379 -9.74 2.86 -0.38
CA ARG A 379 -10.95 3.08 0.40
C ARG A 379 -11.94 3.99 -0.34
N TYR A 380 -13.20 3.90 0.07
CA TYR A 380 -14.31 4.60 -0.59
C TYR A 380 -14.16 6.13 -0.58
N ALA A 381 -13.59 6.71 0.47
CA ALA A 381 -13.30 8.14 0.50
C ALA A 381 -12.38 8.59 -0.67
N ASP A 382 -11.37 7.78 -1.02
CA ASP A 382 -10.47 8.06 -2.15
C ASP A 382 -11.23 7.93 -3.50
N LEU A 383 -12.14 6.97 -3.61
CA LEU A 383 -13.03 6.86 -4.78
C LEU A 383 -13.93 8.09 -4.96
N LEU A 384 -14.49 8.61 -3.86
CA LEU A 384 -15.37 9.80 -3.90
C LEU A 384 -14.65 11.09 -4.32
N LEU A 385 -13.33 11.11 -4.25
CA LEU A 385 -12.50 12.23 -4.69
C LEU A 385 -12.10 12.12 -6.17
N THR A 386 -12.43 11.00 -6.82
CA THR A 386 -12.24 10.77 -8.26
C THR A 386 -13.26 11.52 -9.10
#